data_998b27fed1633edee12ea20e5c4267d6
#
_entry.id   998b27fed1633edee12ea20e5c4267d6
#
_cell.length_a   1.000
_cell.length_b   1.000
_cell.length_c   1.000
_cell.angle_alpha   90.00
_cell.angle_beta   90.00
_cell.angle_gamma   90.00
#
_symmetry.space_group_name_H-M   'P 1'
#
loop_
_entity.id
_entity.type
_entity.pdbx_description
1 polymer ?
#
loop_
_entity_poly.entity_id
_entity_poly.type
_entity_poly.pdbx_seq_one_letter_code
_entity_poly.pdbx_strand_id
1 'polypeptide(L)'
;MKRFVSILIVLLAFTATITAQGNNRSKFSTDMYQAKHEMIIREVGLTQTQQKQFMPLYEQMEREIYQVNRNARALAAEVEKKKNPTDKDYEAAASALSNTRVQEGEIEAKYFEKFSKILSKRQLFLLKQAEAKFTREMLSKKKGKKK
;
A
#
# COMPACT_ATOMS: atom_id res chain seq x y z
N MET A 1 41.38 20.25 49.72
CA MET A 1 39.91 20.44 49.92
C MET A 1 39.23 20.11 48.61
N LYS A 2 38.65 18.91 48.53
CA LYS A 2 37.98 18.40 47.33
C LYS A 2 36.48 18.61 47.48
N ARG A 3 35.90 19.50 46.65
CA ARG A 3 34.46 19.75 46.64
C ARG A 3 33.81 18.77 45.63
N PHE A 4 33.09 17.79 46.14
CA PHE A 4 32.22 16.89 45.33
C PHE A 4 30.95 17.64 44.99
N VAL A 5 30.74 17.93 43.71
CA VAL A 5 29.48 18.43 43.19
C VAL A 5 28.64 17.19 42.78
N SER A 6 27.64 16.89 43.57
CA SER A 6 26.65 15.84 43.26
C SER A 6 25.70 16.37 42.18
N ILE A 7 25.82 15.84 40.96
CA ILE A 7 24.85 16.08 39.89
C ILE A 7 23.70 15.12 40.08
N LEU A 8 22.57 15.64 40.53
CA LEU A 8 21.29 14.92 40.62
C LEU A 8 20.71 14.82 39.22
N ILE A 9 20.81 13.63 38.60
CA ILE A 9 20.16 13.35 37.31
C ILE A 9 18.69 13.01 37.59
N VAL A 10 17.82 13.98 37.32
CA VAL A 10 16.36 13.75 37.30
C VAL A 10 16.04 13.02 36.02
N LEU A 11 15.81 11.70 36.10
CA LEU A 11 15.29 10.88 35.03
C LEU A 11 13.78 11.20 34.88
N LEU A 12 13.45 12.11 33.97
CA LEU A 12 12.10 12.31 33.50
C LEU A 12 11.71 11.10 32.65
N ALA A 13 10.97 10.17 33.25
CA ALA A 13 10.32 9.08 32.54
C ALA A 13 9.23 9.65 31.63
N PHE A 14 9.57 9.85 30.36
CA PHE A 14 8.59 10.17 29.30
C PHE A 14 7.84 8.89 28.99
N THR A 15 6.72 8.68 29.66
CA THR A 15 5.76 7.60 29.30
C THR A 15 5.10 8.01 27.98
N ALA A 16 5.67 7.55 26.86
CA ALA A 16 5.01 7.61 25.57
C ALA A 16 3.76 6.74 25.63
N THR A 17 2.61 7.32 25.78
CA THR A 17 1.33 6.67 25.51
C THR A 17 1.24 6.39 24.03
N ILE A 18 1.67 5.19 23.62
CA ILE A 18 1.47 4.68 22.27
C ILE A 18 -0.04 4.46 22.13
N THR A 19 -0.70 5.40 21.46
CA THR A 19 -2.12 5.30 21.17
C THR A 19 -2.37 4.08 20.28
N ALA A 20 -3.19 3.15 20.76
CA ALA A 20 -3.54 1.87 20.13
C ALA A 20 -4.24 1.99 18.75
N GLN A 21 -4.43 3.18 18.22
CA GLN A 21 -5.09 3.46 16.94
C GLN A 21 -4.24 3.09 15.70
N GLY A 22 -2.90 3.07 15.82
CA GLY A 22 -2.00 2.65 14.73
C GLY A 22 -2.06 1.16 14.43
N ASN A 23 -2.27 0.34 15.45
CA ASN A 23 -2.22 -1.12 15.35
C ASN A 23 -3.42 -1.73 14.59
N ASN A 24 -4.61 -1.13 14.71
CA ASN A 24 -5.81 -1.61 14.01
C ASN A 24 -5.80 -1.34 12.49
N ARG A 25 -5.21 -0.22 12.04
CA ARG A 25 -5.08 0.08 10.61
C ARG A 25 -4.05 -0.81 9.93
N SER A 26 -2.93 -1.08 10.59
CA SER A 26 -1.89 -1.98 10.10
C SER A 26 -2.41 -3.41 9.97
N LYS A 27 -3.10 -3.93 11.00
CA LYS A 27 -3.69 -5.27 10.99
C LYS A 27 -4.76 -5.40 9.89
N PHE A 28 -5.69 -4.47 9.77
CA PHE A 28 -6.72 -4.50 8.73
C PHE A 28 -6.13 -4.48 7.32
N SER A 29 -5.06 -3.71 7.10
CA SER A 29 -4.33 -3.69 5.83
C SER A 29 -3.71 -5.04 5.53
N THR A 30 -3.03 -5.66 6.50
CA THR A 30 -2.40 -6.97 6.36
C THR A 30 -3.43 -8.06 6.06
N ASP A 31 -4.52 -8.11 6.82
CA ASP A 31 -5.61 -9.09 6.63
C ASP A 31 -6.24 -8.95 5.23
N MET A 32 -6.35 -7.73 4.72
CA MET A 32 -6.89 -7.46 3.39
C MET A 32 -5.95 -7.95 2.28
N TYR A 33 -4.64 -7.75 2.41
CA TYR A 33 -3.65 -8.26 1.46
C TYR A 33 -3.64 -9.80 1.47
N GLN A 34 -3.65 -10.42 2.63
CA GLN A 34 -3.73 -11.88 2.74
C GLN A 34 -4.98 -12.44 2.08
N ALA A 35 -6.15 -11.86 2.36
CA ALA A 35 -7.41 -12.27 1.73
C ALA A 35 -7.38 -12.13 0.20
N LYS A 36 -6.74 -11.08 -0.33
CA LYS A 36 -6.55 -10.89 -1.76
C LYS A 36 -5.64 -11.97 -2.36
N HIS A 37 -4.52 -12.27 -1.71
CA HIS A 37 -3.57 -13.28 -2.17
C HIS A 37 -4.19 -14.68 -2.16
N GLU A 38 -4.89 -15.07 -1.10
CA GLU A 38 -5.62 -16.34 -1.02
C GLU A 38 -6.70 -16.46 -2.12
N MET A 39 -7.43 -15.38 -2.37
CA MET A 39 -8.41 -15.32 -3.45
C MET A 39 -7.75 -15.53 -4.81
N ILE A 40 -6.65 -14.84 -5.09
CA ILE A 40 -5.90 -14.97 -6.36
C ILE A 40 -5.40 -16.40 -6.53
N ILE A 41 -4.75 -16.99 -5.52
CA ILE A 41 -4.25 -18.36 -5.56
C ILE A 41 -5.37 -19.33 -5.94
N ARG A 42 -6.54 -19.19 -5.31
CA ARG A 42 -7.69 -20.05 -5.53
C ARG A 42 -8.34 -19.83 -6.90
N GLU A 43 -8.66 -18.58 -7.24
CA GLU A 43 -9.41 -18.26 -8.47
C GLU A 43 -8.57 -18.49 -9.74
N VAL A 44 -7.27 -18.27 -9.67
CA VAL A 44 -6.32 -18.52 -10.78
C VAL A 44 -5.95 -20.00 -10.88
N GLY A 45 -6.13 -20.75 -9.79
CA GLY A 45 -5.74 -22.16 -9.72
C GLY A 45 -4.23 -22.35 -9.79
N LEU A 46 -3.48 -21.61 -8.97
CA LEU A 46 -2.02 -21.67 -8.95
C LEU A 46 -1.53 -22.97 -8.31
N THR A 47 -0.65 -23.71 -9.02
CA THR A 47 0.08 -24.82 -8.43
C THR A 47 1.07 -24.32 -7.36
N GLN A 48 1.55 -25.19 -6.46
CA GLN A 48 2.53 -24.81 -5.45
C GLN A 48 3.82 -24.23 -6.06
N THR A 49 4.26 -24.80 -7.19
CA THR A 49 5.43 -24.29 -7.91
C THR A 49 5.19 -22.90 -8.46
N GLN A 50 4.01 -22.65 -9.06
CA GLN A 50 3.65 -21.34 -9.56
C GLN A 50 3.50 -20.32 -8.42
N GLN A 51 2.92 -20.70 -7.28
CA GLN A 51 2.81 -19.81 -6.11
C GLN A 51 4.19 -19.32 -5.65
N LYS A 52 5.17 -20.23 -5.54
CA LYS A 52 6.55 -19.88 -5.13
C LYS A 52 7.23 -18.89 -6.08
N GLN A 53 6.91 -18.93 -7.36
CA GLN A 53 7.50 -18.05 -8.38
C GLN A 53 6.71 -16.77 -8.59
N PHE A 54 5.38 -16.86 -8.59
CA PHE A 54 4.48 -15.76 -8.92
C PHE A 54 4.27 -14.81 -7.74
N MET A 55 3.95 -15.33 -6.54
CA MET A 55 3.56 -14.49 -5.42
C MET A 55 4.61 -13.44 -5.03
N PRO A 56 5.93 -13.74 -4.98
CA PRO A 56 6.93 -12.71 -4.69
C PRO A 56 6.96 -11.56 -5.71
N LEU A 57 6.74 -11.88 -6.99
CA LEU A 57 6.66 -10.86 -8.06
C LEU A 57 5.36 -10.06 -7.96
N TYR A 58 4.25 -10.70 -7.63
CA TYR A 58 2.96 -10.05 -7.43
C TYR A 58 3.00 -9.07 -6.27
N GLU A 59 3.55 -9.48 -5.13
CA GLU A 59 3.76 -8.60 -3.98
C GLU A 59 4.71 -7.44 -4.28
N GLN A 60 5.74 -7.68 -5.10
CA GLN A 60 6.64 -6.60 -5.51
C GLN A 60 5.91 -5.58 -6.39
N MET A 61 5.08 -6.03 -7.32
CA MET A 61 4.21 -5.16 -8.11
C MET A 61 3.29 -4.31 -7.21
N GLU A 62 2.62 -4.94 -6.26
CA GLU A 62 1.73 -4.24 -5.32
C GLU A 62 2.48 -3.18 -4.49
N ARG A 63 3.70 -3.47 -4.06
CA ARG A 63 4.54 -2.49 -3.34
C ARG A 63 4.93 -1.31 -4.21
N GLU A 64 5.30 -1.53 -5.48
CA GLU A 64 5.62 -0.44 -6.41
C GLU A 64 4.39 0.44 -6.67
N ILE A 65 3.23 -0.14 -6.92
CA ILE A 65 1.95 0.58 -7.08
C ILE A 65 1.59 1.38 -5.82
N TYR A 66 1.72 0.75 -4.65
CA TYR A 66 1.47 1.42 -3.38
C TYR A 66 2.38 2.64 -3.19
N GLN A 67 3.66 2.53 -3.55
CA GLN A 67 4.63 3.62 -3.40
C GLN A 67 4.28 4.81 -4.32
N VAL A 68 3.88 4.57 -5.56
CA VAL A 68 3.41 5.60 -6.49
C VAL A 68 2.24 6.38 -5.88
N ASN A 69 1.22 5.66 -5.42
CA ASN A 69 0.04 6.27 -4.80
C ASN A 69 0.36 7.03 -3.51
N ARG A 70 1.24 6.48 -2.69
CA ARG A 70 1.68 7.10 -1.45
C ARG A 70 2.40 8.42 -1.70
N ASN A 71 3.29 8.46 -2.68
CA ASN A 71 4.06 9.66 -3.02
C ASN A 71 3.14 10.79 -3.52
N ALA A 72 2.22 10.49 -4.43
CA ALA A 72 1.26 11.46 -4.93
C ALA A 72 0.35 12.02 -3.83
N ARG A 73 -0.15 11.14 -2.94
CA ARG A 73 -0.98 11.57 -1.79
C ARG A 73 -0.18 12.37 -0.76
N ALA A 74 1.09 12.04 -0.55
CA ALA A 74 1.95 12.79 0.36
C ALA A 74 2.15 14.22 -0.15
N LEU A 75 2.44 14.39 -1.45
CA LEU A 75 2.57 15.71 -2.07
C LEU A 75 1.26 16.52 -1.95
N ALA A 76 0.12 15.92 -2.23
CA ALA A 76 -1.18 16.59 -2.08
C ALA A 76 -1.42 17.02 -0.62
N ALA A 77 -1.14 16.14 0.34
CA ALA A 77 -1.30 16.44 1.77
C ALA A 77 -0.32 17.53 2.27
N GLU A 78 0.86 17.65 1.67
CA GLU A 78 1.78 18.76 1.95
C GLU A 78 1.23 20.08 1.47
N VAL A 79 0.64 20.12 0.26
CA VAL A 79 0.01 21.32 -0.28
C VAL A 79 -1.18 21.76 0.57
N GLU A 80 -2.03 20.82 1.00
CA GLU A 80 -3.17 21.08 1.88
C GLU A 80 -2.77 21.69 3.24
N LYS A 81 -1.57 21.38 3.74
CA LYS A 81 -1.06 21.89 5.02
C LYS A 81 -0.35 23.24 4.91
N LYS A 82 0.02 23.66 3.71
CA LYS A 82 0.68 24.97 3.51
C LYS A 82 -0.28 26.10 3.87
N LYS A 83 0.25 27.10 4.58
CA LYS A 83 -0.54 28.30 4.93
C LYS A 83 -0.90 29.13 3.69
N ASN A 84 0.01 29.21 2.73
CA ASN A 84 -0.18 29.95 1.47
C ASN A 84 0.40 29.10 0.32
N PRO A 85 -0.36 28.10 -0.18
CA PRO A 85 0.08 27.34 -1.35
C PRO A 85 0.02 28.22 -2.60
N THR A 86 0.98 28.04 -3.50
CA THR A 86 1.03 28.71 -4.80
C THR A 86 0.30 27.89 -5.87
N ASP A 87 -0.04 28.52 -7.00
CA ASP A 87 -0.60 27.79 -8.17
C ASP A 87 0.30 26.66 -8.62
N LYS A 88 1.62 26.85 -8.54
CA LYS A 88 2.60 25.81 -8.85
C LYS A 88 2.53 24.62 -7.90
N ASP A 89 2.26 24.84 -6.62
CA ASP A 89 2.07 23.76 -5.66
C ASP A 89 0.80 22.94 -6.00
N TYR A 90 -0.31 23.62 -6.30
CA TYR A 90 -1.54 22.96 -6.72
C TYR A 90 -1.37 22.19 -8.05
N GLU A 91 -0.71 22.78 -9.04
CA GLU A 91 -0.42 22.12 -10.31
C GLU A 91 0.42 20.86 -10.14
N ALA A 92 1.49 20.94 -9.33
CA ALA A 92 2.36 19.79 -9.04
C ALA A 92 1.60 18.65 -8.37
N ALA A 93 0.76 18.96 -7.36
CA ALA A 93 -0.05 17.97 -6.66
C ALA A 93 -1.11 17.34 -7.58
N ALA A 94 -1.82 18.16 -8.36
CA ALA A 94 -2.82 17.68 -9.31
C ALA A 94 -2.22 16.79 -10.39
N SER A 95 -1.06 17.19 -10.95
CA SER A 95 -0.32 16.39 -11.93
C SER A 95 0.16 15.07 -11.34
N ALA A 96 0.71 15.06 -10.11
CA ALA A 96 1.14 13.86 -9.45
C ALA A 96 -0.02 12.88 -9.23
N LEU A 97 -1.18 13.36 -8.77
CA LEU A 97 -2.37 12.53 -8.58
C LEU A 97 -2.93 11.99 -9.91
N SER A 98 -2.92 12.81 -10.96
CA SER A 98 -3.39 12.42 -12.29
C SER A 98 -2.49 11.34 -12.92
N ASN A 99 -1.17 11.47 -12.75
CA ASN A 99 -0.19 10.55 -13.34
C ASN A 99 -0.12 9.19 -12.64
N THR A 100 -0.72 9.01 -11.46
CA THR A 100 -0.66 7.71 -10.76
C THR A 100 -1.20 6.57 -11.62
N ARG A 101 -2.29 6.77 -12.35
CA ARG A 101 -2.88 5.72 -13.19
C ARG A 101 -2.00 5.30 -14.36
N VAL A 102 -1.27 6.24 -14.94
CA VAL A 102 -0.30 5.94 -15.99
C VAL A 102 0.84 5.11 -15.44
N GLN A 103 1.42 5.54 -14.32
CA GLN A 103 2.51 4.82 -13.64
C GLN A 103 2.09 3.43 -13.15
N GLU A 104 0.87 3.30 -12.61
CA GLU A 104 0.30 1.98 -12.24
C GLU A 104 0.20 1.07 -13.46
N GLY A 105 -0.31 1.58 -14.59
CA GLY A 105 -0.41 0.82 -15.84
C GLY A 105 0.94 0.37 -16.37
N GLU A 106 1.96 1.22 -16.31
CA GLU A 106 3.34 0.88 -16.71
C GLU A 106 3.95 -0.20 -15.81
N ILE A 107 3.72 -0.10 -14.48
CA ILE A 107 4.14 -1.14 -13.52
C ILE A 107 3.41 -2.44 -13.83
N GLU A 108 2.10 -2.42 -14.00
CA GLU A 108 1.31 -3.63 -14.33
C GLU A 108 1.80 -4.26 -15.63
N ALA A 109 2.06 -3.50 -16.68
CA ALA A 109 2.57 -4.00 -17.95
C ALA A 109 3.93 -4.69 -17.78
N LYS A 110 4.86 -4.05 -17.05
CA LYS A 110 6.18 -4.62 -16.72
C LYS A 110 6.07 -5.96 -16.01
N TYR A 111 5.16 -6.08 -15.05
CA TYR A 111 4.97 -7.33 -14.31
C TYR A 111 4.17 -8.37 -15.08
N PHE A 112 3.23 -7.95 -15.92
CA PHE A 112 2.49 -8.86 -16.80
C PHE A 112 3.42 -9.68 -17.72
N GLU A 113 4.47 -9.06 -18.23
CA GLU A 113 5.52 -9.77 -19.01
C GLU A 113 6.22 -10.85 -18.17
N LYS A 114 6.51 -10.57 -16.88
CA LYS A 114 7.10 -11.56 -15.97
C LYS A 114 6.12 -12.68 -15.66
N PHE A 115 4.85 -12.34 -15.40
CA PHE A 115 3.78 -13.30 -15.11
C PHE A 115 3.52 -14.23 -16.28
N SER A 116 3.62 -13.73 -17.51
CA SER A 116 3.42 -14.54 -18.72
C SER A 116 4.42 -15.69 -18.91
N LYS A 117 5.56 -15.63 -18.21
CA LYS A 117 6.57 -16.70 -18.18
C LYS A 117 6.24 -17.80 -17.17
N ILE A 118 5.34 -17.53 -16.22
CA ILE A 118 4.98 -18.45 -15.12
C ILE A 118 3.57 -18.99 -15.31
N LEU A 119 2.65 -18.14 -15.79
CA LEU A 119 1.22 -18.41 -15.90
C LEU A 119 0.81 -18.70 -17.34
N SER A 120 -0.14 -19.59 -17.53
CA SER A 120 -0.79 -19.81 -18.82
C SER A 120 -1.64 -18.58 -19.23
N LYS A 121 -1.99 -18.48 -20.51
CA LYS A 121 -2.88 -17.42 -21.03
C LYS A 121 -4.22 -17.37 -20.30
N ARG A 122 -4.77 -18.54 -19.98
CA ARG A 122 -6.01 -18.66 -19.19
C ARG A 122 -5.80 -18.13 -17.76
N GLN A 123 -4.71 -18.48 -17.11
CA GLN A 123 -4.41 -18.02 -15.75
C GLN A 123 -4.19 -16.50 -15.69
N LEU A 124 -3.54 -15.91 -16.70
CA LEU A 124 -3.40 -14.45 -16.80
C LEU A 124 -4.77 -13.75 -16.91
N PHE A 125 -5.69 -14.31 -17.69
CA PHE A 125 -7.07 -13.80 -17.76
C PHE A 125 -7.80 -13.94 -16.43
N LEU A 126 -7.70 -15.10 -15.77
CA LEU A 126 -8.31 -15.34 -14.46
C LEU A 126 -7.74 -14.43 -13.38
N LEU A 127 -6.43 -14.09 -13.44
CA LEU A 127 -5.81 -13.12 -12.56
C LEU A 127 -6.52 -11.76 -12.64
N LYS A 128 -6.73 -11.23 -13.85
CA LYS A 128 -7.42 -9.94 -14.01
C LYS A 128 -8.88 -10.00 -13.55
N GLN A 129 -9.55 -11.15 -13.72
CA GLN A 129 -10.90 -11.36 -13.20
C GLN A 129 -10.93 -11.39 -11.66
N ALA A 130 -9.97 -12.06 -11.02
CA ALA A 130 -9.85 -12.14 -9.56
C ALA A 130 -9.57 -10.75 -8.95
N GLU A 131 -8.68 -9.97 -9.54
CA GLU A 131 -8.39 -8.58 -9.12
C GLU A 131 -9.65 -7.70 -9.20
N ALA A 132 -10.37 -7.75 -10.31
CA ALA A 132 -11.62 -7.00 -10.49
C ALA A 132 -12.71 -7.43 -9.52
N LYS A 133 -12.84 -8.75 -9.25
CA LYS A 133 -13.77 -9.32 -8.27
C LYS A 133 -13.44 -8.81 -6.85
N PHE A 134 -12.18 -8.89 -6.44
CA PHE A 134 -11.73 -8.40 -5.14
C PHE A 134 -12.07 -6.92 -4.94
N THR A 135 -11.77 -6.08 -5.93
CA THR A 135 -12.08 -4.64 -5.90
C THR A 135 -13.58 -4.39 -5.71
N ARG A 136 -14.46 -5.10 -6.44
CA ARG A 136 -15.92 -4.98 -6.29
C ARG A 136 -16.39 -5.38 -4.90
N GLU A 137 -15.88 -6.48 -4.35
CA GLU A 137 -16.25 -6.94 -3.01
C GLU A 137 -15.83 -5.94 -1.93
N MET A 138 -14.64 -5.35 -2.05
CA MET A 138 -14.18 -4.34 -1.12
C MET A 138 -15.01 -3.05 -1.15
N LEU A 139 -15.44 -2.63 -2.33
CA LEU A 139 -16.31 -1.46 -2.49
C LEU A 139 -17.72 -1.72 -1.92
N SER A 140 -18.28 -2.92 -2.10
CA SER A 140 -19.57 -3.29 -1.56
C SER A 140 -19.59 -3.33 -0.03
N LYS A 141 -18.54 -3.88 0.61
CA LYS A 141 -18.38 -3.91 2.08
C LYS A 141 -18.28 -2.51 2.69
N LYS A 142 -17.68 -1.54 1.98
CA LYS A 142 -17.64 -0.15 2.44
C LYS A 142 -19.02 0.54 2.43
N LYS A 143 -19.87 0.21 1.45
CA LYS A 143 -21.23 0.76 1.37
C LYS A 143 -22.14 0.22 2.48
N GLY A 144 -22.00 -1.06 2.85
CA GLY A 144 -22.80 -1.68 3.91
C GLY A 144 -22.47 -1.21 5.33
N LYS A 145 -21.29 -0.63 5.57
CA LYS A 145 -20.89 -0.08 6.88
C LYS A 145 -21.32 1.38 7.11
N LYS A 146 -21.94 2.04 6.13
CA LYS A 146 -22.43 3.45 6.22
C LYS A 146 -23.93 3.55 6.45
N LYS A 147 -24.62 2.42 6.68
CA LYS A 147 -25.99 2.36 7.19
C LYS A 147 -25.92 1.91 8.66
#